data_a6b6fd6bd0fa5d909c510ca46891443d
#
_entry.id   a6b6fd6bd0fa5d909c510ca46891443d
#
_cell.length_a   1.000
_cell.length_b   1.000
_cell.length_c   1.000
_cell.angle_alpha   90.00
_cell.angle_beta   90.00
_cell.angle_gamma   90.00
#
_symmetry.space_group_name_H-M   'P 1'
#
loop_
_entity.id
_entity.type
_entity.pdbx_description
1 polymer ?
#
loop_
_entity_poly.entity_id
_entity_poly.type
_entity_poly.pdbx_seq_one_letter_code
_entity_poly.pdbx_strand_id
1 'polypeptide(L)'
;EMCIRDSTGEDVLEIQKIKGKARRVVTEKNVYEGETIVLASGYESRPIAASVGIDIPMRKELIEALVTEAEPKMFPQMLGTADADFYGHQTNHGSFVFGGASGFEAENRDNGHMITSSITAPCICRGIMKYIPKLADAKIVRTWAGYEDLCADGVPVLGPVKEVPGLLLACAFTGHGFGISPIVGKLLSELAMGKETTLDLHELRYDRFQAVI
;
A
#
# COMPACT_ATOMS: atom_id res chain seq x y z
N GLU A 1 11.15 -13.80 -22.55
CA GLU A 1 12.07 -12.66 -22.28
C GLU A 1 11.29 -11.53 -21.65
N MET A 2 11.63 -11.16 -20.44
CA MET A 2 11.12 -9.91 -19.87
C MET A 2 11.99 -8.75 -20.36
N CYS A 3 11.45 -7.91 -21.24
CA CYS A 3 12.04 -6.61 -21.51
C CYS A 3 11.64 -5.66 -20.39
N ILE A 4 12.41 -5.65 -19.29
CA ILE A 4 12.23 -4.65 -18.25
C ILE A 4 13.12 -3.45 -18.61
N ARG A 5 12.50 -2.29 -18.75
CA ARG A 5 13.19 -1.00 -18.79
C ARG A 5 12.73 -0.23 -17.57
N ASP A 6 13.63 -0.08 -16.63
CA ASP A 6 13.38 0.71 -15.43
C ASP A 6 13.83 2.15 -15.65
N SER A 7 13.00 3.09 -15.25
CA SER A 7 13.34 4.51 -15.12
C SER A 7 13.18 4.91 -13.66
N THR A 8 14.26 5.35 -13.07
CA THR A 8 14.31 5.74 -11.65
C THR A 8 14.75 7.19 -11.49
N GLY A 9 14.47 7.78 -10.32
CA GLY A 9 14.88 9.12 -9.98
C GLY A 9 14.10 10.20 -10.73
N GLU A 10 12.84 9.94 -11.04
CA GLU A 10 11.89 10.90 -11.61
C GLU A 10 10.48 10.59 -11.10
N ASP A 11 9.76 11.63 -10.71
CA ASP A 11 8.40 11.49 -10.20
C ASP A 11 7.38 11.55 -11.34
N VAL A 12 6.35 10.71 -11.25
CA VAL A 12 5.21 10.74 -12.16
C VAL A 12 4.31 11.91 -11.78
N LEU A 13 4.05 12.80 -12.73
CA LEU A 13 3.21 13.98 -12.52
C LEU A 13 1.77 13.71 -12.93
N GLU A 14 1.56 13.08 -14.09
CA GLU A 14 0.22 12.85 -14.63
C GLU A 14 0.18 11.71 -15.65
N ILE A 15 -1.04 11.22 -15.88
CA ILE A 15 -1.40 10.39 -17.02
C ILE A 15 -2.15 11.26 -18.04
N GLN A 16 -1.83 11.12 -19.31
CA GLN A 16 -2.51 11.85 -20.39
C GLN A 16 -3.33 10.92 -21.27
N LYS A 17 -4.50 11.40 -21.67
CA LYS A 17 -5.37 10.74 -22.65
C LYS A 17 -5.03 11.20 -24.07
N ILE A 18 -4.85 10.24 -24.98
CA ILE A 18 -4.76 10.49 -26.42
C ILE A 18 -5.97 9.81 -27.08
N LYS A 19 -6.79 10.59 -27.76
CA LYS A 19 -8.04 10.12 -28.41
C LYS A 19 -8.95 9.37 -27.41
N GLY A 20 -9.05 9.90 -26.18
CA GLY A 20 -9.92 9.35 -25.13
C GLY A 20 -9.37 8.14 -24.38
N LYS A 21 -8.16 7.66 -24.68
CA LYS A 21 -7.53 6.51 -24.00
C LYS A 21 -6.30 6.94 -23.23
N ALA A 22 -6.04 6.34 -22.07
CA ALA A 22 -4.77 6.52 -21.40
C ALA A 22 -3.64 5.97 -22.25
N ARG A 23 -2.65 6.80 -22.56
CA ARG A 23 -1.58 6.45 -23.52
C ARG A 23 -0.23 6.98 -23.11
N ARG A 24 -0.19 7.95 -22.20
CA ARG A 24 1.06 8.66 -21.91
C ARG A 24 1.19 8.89 -20.44
N VAL A 25 2.38 8.63 -19.91
CA VAL A 25 2.80 8.96 -18.54
C VAL A 25 3.82 10.08 -18.64
N VAL A 26 3.56 11.18 -17.96
CA VAL A 26 4.45 12.35 -17.87
C VAL A 26 5.13 12.35 -16.53
N THR A 27 6.43 12.47 -16.55
CA THR A 27 7.28 12.63 -15.36
C THR A 27 7.93 13.99 -15.35
N GLU A 28 8.70 14.32 -14.31
CA GLU A 28 9.47 15.56 -14.24
C GLU A 28 10.49 15.69 -15.39
N LYS A 29 10.95 14.59 -15.97
CA LYS A 29 12.07 14.56 -16.91
C LYS A 29 11.70 14.05 -18.31
N ASN A 30 10.71 13.15 -18.36
CA ASN A 30 10.42 12.39 -19.57
C ASN A 30 8.93 12.21 -19.83
N VAL A 31 8.63 11.70 -21.01
CA VAL A 31 7.28 11.28 -21.39
C VAL A 31 7.37 9.85 -21.92
N TYR A 32 6.57 8.97 -21.36
CA TYR A 32 6.49 7.56 -21.77
C TYR A 32 5.16 7.27 -22.43
N GLU A 33 5.17 6.48 -23.49
CA GLU A 33 3.95 6.08 -24.20
C GLU A 33 3.76 4.56 -24.14
N GLY A 34 2.50 4.14 -23.96
CA GLY A 34 2.13 2.73 -23.88
C GLY A 34 0.70 2.48 -24.32
N GLU A 35 0.41 1.25 -24.70
CA GLU A 35 -0.95 0.83 -25.05
C GLU A 35 -1.82 0.59 -23.81
N THR A 36 -1.19 0.17 -22.74
CA THR A 36 -1.81 -0.04 -21.45
C THR A 36 -0.93 0.61 -20.38
N ILE A 37 -1.54 1.38 -19.51
CA ILE A 37 -0.90 1.99 -18.34
C ILE A 37 -1.43 1.30 -17.10
N VAL A 38 -0.54 0.79 -16.26
CA VAL A 38 -0.87 0.24 -14.95
C VAL A 38 -0.48 1.26 -13.89
N LEU A 39 -1.46 1.77 -13.16
CA LEU A 39 -1.24 2.68 -12.04
C LEU A 39 -1.19 1.87 -10.73
N ALA A 40 0.02 1.72 -10.20
CA ALA A 40 0.32 0.95 -8.98
C ALA A 40 1.25 1.74 -8.05
N SER A 41 0.95 3.03 -7.84
CA SER A 41 1.82 4.00 -7.14
C SER A 41 1.47 4.14 -5.65
N GLY A 42 0.83 3.13 -5.03
CA GLY A 42 0.43 3.18 -3.63
C GLY A 42 -0.43 4.41 -3.34
N TYR A 43 -0.12 5.13 -2.27
CA TYR A 43 -0.89 6.30 -1.86
C TYR A 43 -0.86 7.48 -2.85
N GLU A 44 0.10 7.52 -3.78
CA GLU A 44 0.15 8.54 -4.84
C GLU A 44 -0.76 8.20 -6.04
N SER A 45 -1.39 7.02 -6.05
CA SER A 45 -2.28 6.64 -7.15
C SER A 45 -3.49 7.56 -7.28
N ARG A 46 -4.04 8.08 -6.18
CA ARG A 46 -5.20 8.97 -6.22
C ARG A 46 -4.92 10.31 -6.92
N PRO A 47 -3.88 11.07 -6.54
CA PRO A 47 -3.56 12.32 -7.25
C PRO A 47 -3.18 12.10 -8.72
N ILE A 48 -2.47 11.01 -9.05
CA ILE A 48 -2.14 10.68 -10.44
C ILE A 48 -3.40 10.34 -11.24
N ALA A 49 -4.31 9.53 -10.70
CA ALA A 49 -5.57 9.18 -11.35
C ALA A 49 -6.48 10.41 -11.59
N ALA A 50 -6.42 11.39 -10.72
CA ALA A 50 -7.17 12.64 -10.86
C ALA A 50 -6.82 13.40 -12.15
N SER A 51 -5.60 13.24 -12.69
CA SER A 51 -5.18 13.85 -13.96
C SER A 51 -6.00 13.37 -15.17
N VAL A 52 -6.62 12.21 -15.08
CA VAL A 52 -7.53 11.67 -16.09
C VAL A 52 -9.01 11.71 -15.68
N GLY A 53 -9.32 12.36 -14.56
CA GLY A 53 -10.70 12.56 -14.07
C GLY A 53 -11.22 11.40 -13.22
N ILE A 54 -10.35 10.56 -12.66
CA ILE A 54 -10.71 9.44 -11.80
C ILE A 54 -10.40 9.79 -10.36
N ASP A 55 -11.39 9.71 -9.48
CA ASP A 55 -11.21 9.80 -8.03
C ASP A 55 -11.27 8.39 -7.41
N ILE A 56 -10.19 7.99 -6.76
CA ILE A 56 -10.11 6.72 -6.06
C ILE A 56 -10.42 6.97 -4.59
N PRO A 57 -11.40 6.29 -3.99
CA PRO A 57 -11.83 6.53 -2.61
C PRO A 57 -10.83 5.92 -1.62
N MET A 58 -9.64 6.48 -1.57
CA MET A 58 -8.55 6.08 -0.69
C MET A 58 -7.97 7.29 0.03
N ARG A 59 -7.39 7.04 1.18
CA ARG A 59 -6.63 8.03 1.94
C ARG A 59 -5.23 7.52 2.25
N LYS A 60 -4.34 8.46 2.46
CA LYS A 60 -2.99 8.24 2.95
C LYS A 60 -3.02 8.20 4.48
N GLU A 61 -2.43 7.18 5.09
CA GLU A 61 -2.30 7.07 6.53
C GLU A 61 -0.88 6.72 6.94
N LEU A 62 -0.37 7.39 7.97
CA LEU A 62 0.97 7.14 8.49
C LEU A 62 0.93 5.96 9.45
N ILE A 63 1.69 4.94 9.14
CA ILE A 63 1.87 3.74 9.97
C ILE A 63 3.30 3.72 10.49
N GLU A 64 3.44 3.36 11.75
CA GLU A 64 4.75 3.27 12.40
C GLU A 64 5.10 1.82 12.75
N ALA A 65 6.39 1.55 12.78
CA ALA A 65 6.91 0.26 13.15
C ALA A 65 8.16 0.40 14.03
N LEU A 66 8.46 -0.67 14.76
CA LEU A 66 9.65 -0.78 15.58
C LEU A 66 10.32 -2.15 15.44
N VAL A 67 11.60 -2.21 15.78
CA VAL A 67 12.34 -3.46 15.87
C VAL A 67 13.12 -3.53 17.18
N THR A 68 13.11 -4.72 17.79
CA THR A 68 13.85 -4.99 19.02
C THR A 68 15.26 -5.50 18.76
N GLU A 69 16.10 -5.52 19.78
CA GLU A 69 17.27 -6.39 19.78
C GLU A 69 16.88 -7.86 19.58
N ALA A 70 17.87 -8.71 19.33
CA ALA A 70 17.61 -10.15 19.15
C ALA A 70 17.24 -10.81 20.48
N GLU A 71 16.15 -11.55 20.47
CA GLU A 71 15.65 -12.32 21.59
C GLU A 71 15.72 -13.82 21.29
N PRO A 72 15.74 -14.67 22.30
CA PRO A 72 15.62 -16.12 22.10
C PRO A 72 14.40 -16.48 21.25
N LYS A 73 14.51 -17.52 20.42
CA LYS A 73 13.42 -17.96 19.55
C LYS A 73 12.19 -18.34 20.38
N MET A 74 11.07 -17.71 20.10
CA MET A 74 9.79 -17.95 20.78
C MET A 74 8.79 -18.68 19.89
N PHE A 75 8.53 -18.13 18.68
CA PHE A 75 7.54 -18.70 17.74
C PHE A 75 7.85 -18.24 16.30
N PRO A 76 7.42 -19.00 15.30
CA PRO A 76 7.63 -18.64 13.89
C PRO A 76 6.46 -17.88 13.26
N GLN A 77 5.32 -17.75 13.97
CA GLN A 77 4.10 -17.18 13.42
C GLN A 77 4.16 -15.65 13.38
N MET A 78 3.49 -15.08 12.38
CA MET A 78 3.08 -13.69 12.40
C MET A 78 1.85 -13.56 13.30
N LEU A 79 1.83 -12.51 14.10
CA LEU A 79 0.76 -12.21 15.05
C LEU A 79 0.04 -10.93 14.63
N GLY A 80 -1.24 -10.90 14.90
CA GLY A 80 -2.08 -9.71 14.89
C GLY A 80 -3.08 -9.82 16.03
N THR A 81 -3.58 -8.72 16.53
CA THR A 81 -4.51 -8.68 17.65
C THR A 81 -5.77 -7.91 17.27
N ALA A 82 -6.90 -8.31 17.86
CA ALA A 82 -8.19 -7.67 17.60
C ALA A 82 -8.45 -6.46 18.52
N ASP A 83 -7.76 -6.37 19.67
CA ASP A 83 -8.03 -5.39 20.72
C ASP A 83 -6.79 -4.59 21.18
N ALA A 84 -5.66 -4.85 20.56
CA ALA A 84 -4.46 -4.04 20.73
C ALA A 84 -3.87 -3.83 19.34
N ASP A 85 -3.80 -2.60 18.93
CA ASP A 85 -3.44 -2.23 17.56
C ASP A 85 -1.94 -2.44 17.31
N PHE A 86 -1.55 -3.71 17.24
CA PHE A 86 -0.23 -4.12 16.79
C PHE A 86 -0.27 -5.43 16.00
N TYR A 87 0.68 -5.58 15.13
CA TYR A 87 0.97 -6.81 14.38
C TYR A 87 2.47 -6.97 14.24
N GLY A 88 2.93 -8.20 14.02
CA GLY A 88 4.36 -8.42 13.80
C GLY A 88 4.78 -9.87 13.93
N HIS A 89 6.08 -10.08 13.88
CA HIS A 89 6.68 -11.42 13.94
C HIS A 89 8.10 -11.38 14.49
N GLN A 90 8.60 -12.54 14.88
CA GLN A 90 10.01 -12.72 15.17
C GLN A 90 10.80 -13.10 13.92
N THR A 91 11.83 -12.35 13.60
CA THR A 91 12.71 -12.63 12.47
C THR A 91 13.55 -13.88 12.70
N ASN A 92 14.18 -14.38 11.64
CA ASN A 92 15.11 -15.52 11.77
C ASN A 92 16.34 -15.20 12.65
N HIS A 93 16.73 -13.93 12.75
CA HIS A 93 17.83 -13.47 13.60
C HIS A 93 17.43 -13.27 15.08
N GLY A 94 16.14 -13.42 15.40
CA GLY A 94 15.64 -13.28 16.77
C GLY A 94 14.97 -11.95 17.08
N SER A 95 15.23 -10.88 16.35
CA SER A 95 14.58 -9.58 16.56
C SER A 95 13.08 -9.67 16.30
N PHE A 96 12.29 -8.97 17.09
CA PHE A 96 10.88 -8.76 16.79
C PHE A 96 10.70 -7.49 15.97
N VAL A 97 9.86 -7.58 14.93
CA VAL A 97 9.39 -6.44 14.15
C VAL A 97 7.92 -6.29 14.42
N PHE A 98 7.50 -5.14 14.92
CA PHE A 98 6.12 -4.82 15.20
C PHE A 98 5.71 -3.51 14.54
N GLY A 99 4.53 -3.52 13.93
CA GLY A 99 3.83 -2.33 13.47
C GLY A 99 2.54 -2.14 14.26
N GLY A 100 2.00 -0.96 14.21
CA GLY A 100 0.75 -0.63 14.89
C GLY A 100 0.45 0.85 14.85
N ALA A 101 -0.61 1.23 15.55
CA ALA A 101 -1.10 2.59 15.62
C ALA A 101 -1.27 3.04 17.08
N SER A 102 -1.33 4.34 17.29
CA SER A 102 -1.62 4.97 18.58
C SER A 102 -3.03 5.53 18.67
N GLY A 103 -3.71 5.66 17.53
CA GLY A 103 -4.95 6.41 17.39
C GLY A 103 -4.76 7.92 17.21
N PHE A 104 -3.52 8.40 17.23
CA PHE A 104 -3.17 9.82 17.06
C PHE A 104 -2.49 10.14 15.73
N GLU A 105 -2.45 9.21 14.79
CA GLU A 105 -1.77 9.34 13.50
C GLU A 105 -2.37 10.48 12.66
N ALA A 106 -3.64 10.80 12.88
CA ALA A 106 -4.31 11.91 12.22
C ALA A 106 -3.63 13.26 12.46
N GLU A 107 -3.02 13.45 13.62
CA GLU A 107 -2.40 14.71 14.02
C GLU A 107 -1.00 14.91 13.43
N ASN A 108 -0.35 13.82 12.99
CA ASN A 108 0.99 13.84 12.40
C ASN A 108 1.00 13.89 10.87
N ARG A 109 -0.15 14.02 10.23
CA ARG A 109 -0.32 13.78 8.78
C ARG A 109 0.27 14.84 7.86
N ASP A 110 0.42 16.08 8.32
CA ASP A 110 0.60 17.20 7.40
C ASP A 110 2.00 17.79 7.32
N ASN A 111 2.98 17.19 7.96
CA ASN A 111 4.34 17.73 7.86
C ASN A 111 5.12 17.27 6.61
N GLY A 112 4.50 16.44 5.76
CA GLY A 112 5.10 15.91 4.53
C GLY A 112 6.24 14.92 4.75
N HIS A 113 6.55 14.57 6.00
CA HIS A 113 7.65 13.69 6.35
C HIS A 113 7.13 12.40 7.01
N MET A 114 7.75 11.27 6.66
CA MET A 114 7.52 9.98 7.32
C MET A 114 8.32 9.94 8.63
N ILE A 115 7.80 10.60 9.67
CA ILE A 115 8.47 10.76 10.96
C ILE A 115 7.72 9.96 12.01
N THR A 116 8.45 9.20 12.81
CA THR A 116 7.90 8.50 13.97
C THR A 116 7.53 9.48 15.09
N SER A 117 6.44 9.18 15.79
CA SER A 117 5.99 9.95 16.95
C SER A 117 6.57 9.41 18.26
N SER A 118 6.60 10.25 19.28
CA SER A 118 6.93 9.83 20.65
C SER A 118 5.82 9.00 21.32
N ILE A 119 4.67 8.86 20.68
CA ILE A 119 3.47 8.23 21.23
C ILE A 119 3.29 6.82 20.70
N THR A 120 3.49 6.59 19.40
CA THR A 120 3.14 5.31 18.75
C THR A 120 4.01 4.16 19.24
N ALA A 121 5.33 4.31 19.28
CA ALA A 121 6.20 3.24 19.76
C ALA A 121 5.87 2.80 21.20
N PRO A 122 5.66 3.69 22.19
CA PRO A 122 5.14 3.31 23.52
C PRO A 122 3.78 2.61 23.49
N CYS A 123 2.86 3.01 22.60
CA CYS A 123 1.56 2.33 22.48
C CYS A 123 1.71 0.91 21.96
N ILE A 124 2.52 0.71 20.91
CA ILE A 124 2.85 -0.62 20.38
C ILE A 124 3.48 -1.48 21.49
N CYS A 125 4.47 -0.95 22.24
CA CYS A 125 5.11 -1.66 23.34
C CYS A 125 4.11 -2.08 24.43
N ARG A 126 3.16 -1.22 24.80
CA ARG A 126 2.10 -1.59 25.75
C ARG A 126 1.25 -2.75 25.23
N GLY A 127 0.87 -2.72 23.96
CA GLY A 127 0.16 -3.81 23.31
C GLY A 127 0.96 -5.11 23.37
N ILE A 128 2.22 -5.05 22.98
CA ILE A 128 3.13 -6.20 22.97
C ILE A 128 3.24 -6.80 24.39
N MET A 129 3.50 -6.00 25.41
CA MET A 129 3.64 -6.47 26.80
C MET A 129 2.37 -7.14 27.33
N LYS A 130 1.19 -6.73 26.86
CA LYS A 130 -0.09 -7.36 27.22
C LYS A 130 -0.15 -8.81 26.74
N TYR A 131 0.35 -9.10 25.54
CA TYR A 131 0.24 -10.42 24.90
C TYR A 131 1.52 -11.25 25.01
N ILE A 132 2.68 -10.60 25.07
CA ILE A 132 3.99 -11.24 25.15
C ILE A 132 4.79 -10.61 26.31
N PRO A 133 4.41 -10.88 27.59
CA PRO A 133 5.05 -10.25 28.74
C PRO A 133 6.57 -10.45 28.83
N LYS A 134 7.07 -11.53 28.21
CA LYS A 134 8.51 -11.82 28.16
C LYS A 134 9.32 -10.76 27.40
N LEU A 135 8.68 -9.92 26.61
CA LEU A 135 9.33 -8.82 25.88
C LEU A 135 9.35 -7.50 26.66
N ALA A 136 8.95 -7.50 27.94
CA ALA A 136 8.92 -6.27 28.74
C ALA A 136 10.30 -5.59 28.85
N ASP A 137 11.37 -6.38 28.86
CA ASP A 137 12.74 -5.89 28.99
C ASP A 137 13.50 -5.80 27.65
N ALA A 138 12.86 -6.18 26.53
CA ALA A 138 13.45 -6.12 25.21
C ALA A 138 13.70 -4.66 24.78
N LYS A 139 14.90 -4.37 24.30
CA LYS A 139 15.28 -3.02 23.89
C LYS A 139 14.83 -2.73 22.48
N ILE A 140 14.21 -1.58 22.26
CA ILE A 140 13.92 -1.07 20.92
C ILE A 140 15.21 -0.50 20.32
N VAL A 141 15.62 -1.04 19.19
CA VAL A 141 16.84 -0.59 18.49
C VAL A 141 16.55 0.38 17.35
N ARG A 142 15.33 0.37 16.82
CA ARG A 142 14.93 1.27 15.74
C ARG A 142 13.41 1.41 15.66
N THR A 143 12.98 2.61 15.26
CA THR A 143 11.62 2.91 14.81
C THR A 143 11.65 3.53 13.41
N TRP A 144 10.59 3.37 12.64
CA TRP A 144 10.40 4.05 11.36
C TRP A 144 8.92 4.22 11.08
N ALA A 145 8.60 5.06 10.11
CA ALA A 145 7.24 5.31 9.66
C ALA A 145 7.14 5.22 8.14
N GLY A 146 5.96 4.92 7.63
CA GLY A 146 5.64 4.88 6.21
C GLY A 146 4.17 5.17 5.97
N TYR A 147 3.84 5.63 4.77
CA TYR A 147 2.46 5.83 4.40
C TYR A 147 1.88 4.59 3.74
N GLU A 148 0.65 4.27 4.14
CA GLU A 148 -0.20 3.27 3.49
C GLU A 148 -1.34 3.92 2.72
N ASP A 149 -1.84 3.20 1.72
CA ASP A 149 -3.01 3.56 0.92
C ASP A 149 -4.25 2.83 1.45
N LEU A 150 -5.01 3.48 2.31
CA LEU A 150 -6.21 2.89 2.89
C LEU A 150 -7.42 3.13 1.99
N CYS A 151 -8.05 2.05 1.54
CA CYS A 151 -9.34 2.12 0.86
C CYS A 151 -10.47 2.48 1.83
N ALA A 152 -11.49 3.17 1.35
CA ALA A 152 -12.64 3.58 2.17
C ALA A 152 -13.41 2.39 2.78
N ASP A 153 -13.44 1.25 2.11
CA ASP A 153 -14.09 0.01 2.55
C ASP A 153 -13.09 -1.09 2.99
N GLY A 154 -11.80 -0.79 2.99
CA GLY A 154 -10.75 -1.75 3.33
C GLY A 154 -10.44 -2.80 2.25
N VAL A 155 -11.08 -2.72 1.08
CA VAL A 155 -10.91 -3.67 -0.02
C VAL A 155 -10.07 -3.03 -1.13
N PRO A 156 -9.07 -3.72 -1.72
CA PRO A 156 -8.23 -3.17 -2.78
C PRO A 156 -9.02 -2.69 -4.00
N VAL A 157 -8.42 -1.76 -4.74
CA VAL A 157 -8.89 -1.36 -6.07
C VAL A 157 -8.02 -2.02 -7.12
N LEU A 158 -8.62 -2.92 -7.91
CA LEU A 158 -7.92 -3.66 -8.95
C LEU A 158 -8.79 -3.82 -10.19
N GLY A 159 -8.28 -3.45 -11.35
CA GLY A 159 -8.96 -3.69 -12.63
C GLY A 159 -8.97 -2.51 -13.58
N PRO A 160 -9.70 -2.64 -14.69
CA PRO A 160 -9.76 -1.61 -15.73
C PRO A 160 -10.67 -0.45 -15.33
N VAL A 161 -10.32 0.74 -15.83
CA VAL A 161 -11.14 1.95 -15.74
C VAL A 161 -11.95 2.10 -17.03
N LYS A 162 -13.27 1.92 -16.95
CA LYS A 162 -14.15 1.94 -18.13
C LYS A 162 -14.16 3.29 -18.83
N GLU A 163 -14.15 4.39 -18.07
CA GLU A 163 -14.18 5.77 -18.57
C GLU A 163 -12.86 6.22 -19.17
N VAL A 164 -11.78 5.47 -18.89
CA VAL A 164 -10.43 5.75 -19.40
C VAL A 164 -9.81 4.46 -19.94
N PRO A 165 -10.24 4.00 -21.12
CA PRO A 165 -9.69 2.79 -21.73
C PRO A 165 -8.16 2.84 -21.82
N GLY A 166 -7.51 1.72 -21.54
CA GLY A 166 -6.05 1.63 -21.48
C GLY A 166 -5.46 1.93 -20.09
N LEU A 167 -6.28 2.29 -19.09
CA LEU A 167 -5.86 2.43 -17.70
C LEU A 167 -6.30 1.22 -16.88
N LEU A 168 -5.36 0.60 -16.18
CA LEU A 168 -5.57 -0.41 -15.14
C LEU A 168 -5.14 0.16 -13.79
N LEU A 169 -5.95 -0.05 -12.76
CA LEU A 169 -5.64 0.33 -11.39
C LEU A 169 -5.19 -0.88 -10.58
N ALA A 170 -4.21 -0.68 -9.69
CA ALA A 170 -3.76 -1.62 -8.68
C ALA A 170 -3.27 -0.83 -7.46
N CYS A 171 -4.18 -0.44 -6.59
CA CYS A 171 -3.89 0.45 -5.46
C CYS A 171 -4.89 0.26 -4.32
N ALA A 172 -4.74 1.06 -3.28
CA ALA A 172 -5.60 1.02 -2.09
C ALA A 172 -5.59 -0.37 -1.40
N PHE A 173 -4.41 -0.97 -1.29
CA PHE A 173 -4.24 -2.33 -0.77
C PHE A 173 -4.39 -2.45 0.75
N THR A 174 -4.52 -1.35 1.45
CA THR A 174 -4.85 -1.31 2.89
C THR A 174 -3.91 -2.21 3.73
N GLY A 175 -2.59 -2.06 3.53
CA GLY A 175 -1.56 -2.83 4.23
C GLY A 175 -1.33 -4.27 3.75
N HIS A 176 -2.15 -4.81 2.83
CA HIS A 176 -2.10 -6.21 2.41
C HIS A 176 -1.39 -6.44 1.06
N GLY A 177 -0.96 -5.37 0.39
CA GLY A 177 -0.46 -5.42 -0.99
C GLY A 177 0.74 -6.34 -1.20
N PHE A 178 1.68 -6.38 -0.26
CA PHE A 178 2.88 -7.23 -0.39
C PHE A 178 2.52 -8.72 -0.46
N GLY A 179 1.63 -9.19 0.42
CA GLY A 179 1.24 -10.60 0.49
C GLY A 179 0.51 -11.11 -0.76
N ILE A 180 -0.28 -10.24 -1.40
CA ILE A 180 -1.09 -10.61 -2.57
C ILE A 180 -0.45 -10.18 -3.90
N SER A 181 0.72 -9.53 -3.88
CA SER A 181 1.39 -9.01 -5.08
C SER A 181 1.58 -10.04 -6.21
N PRO A 182 1.91 -11.34 -5.96
CA PRO A 182 2.08 -12.30 -7.03
C PRO A 182 0.79 -12.54 -7.83
N ILE A 183 -0.35 -12.68 -7.14
CA ILE A 183 -1.63 -12.88 -7.83
C ILE A 183 -2.10 -11.60 -8.52
N VAL A 184 -1.87 -10.43 -7.91
CA VAL A 184 -2.18 -9.13 -8.52
C VAL A 184 -1.40 -8.95 -9.82
N GLY A 185 -0.10 -9.26 -9.83
CA GLY A 185 0.73 -9.20 -11.04
C GLY A 185 0.23 -10.11 -12.15
N LYS A 186 -0.21 -11.34 -11.80
CA LYS A 186 -0.82 -12.27 -12.76
C LYS A 186 -2.10 -11.69 -13.37
N LEU A 187 -3.02 -11.21 -12.52
CA LEU A 187 -4.32 -10.66 -12.97
C LEU A 187 -4.13 -9.41 -13.85
N LEU A 188 -3.21 -8.53 -13.50
CA LEU A 188 -2.87 -7.36 -14.31
C LEU A 188 -2.28 -7.76 -15.68
N SER A 189 -1.44 -8.80 -15.72
CA SER A 189 -0.89 -9.29 -16.98
C SER A 189 -1.97 -9.89 -17.89
N GLU A 190 -2.94 -10.62 -17.32
CA GLU A 190 -4.09 -11.16 -18.03
C GLU A 190 -4.93 -10.04 -18.64
N LEU A 191 -5.26 -9.00 -17.83
CA LEU A 191 -5.99 -7.81 -18.29
C LEU A 191 -5.24 -7.07 -19.39
N ALA A 192 -3.94 -6.84 -19.23
CA ALA A 192 -3.13 -6.13 -20.22
C ALA A 192 -3.04 -6.88 -21.55
N MET A 193 -3.11 -8.20 -21.51
CA MET A 193 -3.17 -9.06 -22.71
C MET A 193 -4.58 -9.24 -23.30
N GLY A 194 -5.60 -8.63 -22.69
CA GLY A 194 -7.00 -8.78 -23.11
C GLY A 194 -7.57 -10.18 -22.84
N LYS A 195 -7.03 -10.92 -21.86
CA LYS A 195 -7.50 -12.24 -21.46
C LYS A 195 -8.52 -12.12 -20.32
N GLU A 196 -9.32 -13.17 -20.16
CA GLU A 196 -10.12 -13.35 -18.96
C GLU A 196 -9.21 -13.54 -17.74
N THR A 197 -9.58 -12.93 -16.63
CA THR A 197 -8.82 -13.05 -15.38
C THR A 197 -9.08 -14.38 -14.69
N THR A 198 -8.03 -14.99 -14.14
CA THR A 198 -8.12 -16.24 -13.39
C THR A 198 -9.07 -16.15 -12.18
N LEU A 199 -9.23 -14.96 -11.61
CA LEU A 199 -10.17 -14.66 -10.51
C LEU A 199 -11.14 -13.57 -10.94
N ASP A 200 -12.36 -13.63 -10.40
CA ASP A 200 -13.33 -12.54 -10.55
C ASP A 200 -12.86 -11.29 -9.81
N LEU A 201 -12.87 -10.15 -10.51
CA LEU A 201 -12.47 -8.85 -9.98
C LEU A 201 -13.68 -7.94 -9.69
N HIS A 202 -14.92 -8.48 -9.74
CA HIS A 202 -16.14 -7.69 -9.61
C HIS A 202 -16.14 -6.80 -8.37
N GLU A 203 -15.77 -7.36 -7.22
CA GLU A 203 -15.76 -6.66 -5.94
C GLU A 203 -14.57 -5.70 -5.77
N LEU A 204 -13.58 -5.78 -6.67
CA LEU A 204 -12.36 -4.96 -6.61
C LEU A 204 -12.40 -3.73 -7.53
N ARG A 205 -13.49 -3.53 -8.25
CA ARG A 205 -13.63 -2.39 -9.18
C ARG A 205 -13.64 -1.06 -8.43
N TYR A 206 -13.03 -0.03 -9.03
CA TYR A 206 -13.02 1.32 -8.46
C TYR A 206 -14.41 1.97 -8.45
N ASP A 207 -15.28 1.60 -9.40
CA ASP A 207 -16.64 2.15 -9.58
C ASP A 207 -17.68 1.55 -8.60
N ARG A 208 -17.30 0.60 -7.74
CA ARG A 208 -18.17 0.03 -6.70
C ARG A 208 -18.67 1.06 -5.67
N PHE A 209 -17.98 2.19 -5.57
CA PHE A 209 -18.36 3.31 -4.68
C PHE A 209 -19.31 4.32 -5.34
N GLN A 210 -19.52 4.22 -6.64
CA GLN A 210 -20.49 5.05 -7.32
C GLN A 210 -21.85 4.51 -6.91
N ALA A 211 -22.57 5.28 -6.06
CA ALA A 211 -23.91 4.93 -5.65
C ALA A 211 -24.74 4.64 -6.89
N VAL A 212 -25.47 3.52 -6.86
CA VAL A 212 -26.54 3.27 -7.82
C VAL A 212 -27.59 4.37 -7.56
N ILE A 213 -27.49 5.45 -8.34
CA ILE A 213 -28.48 6.53 -8.35
C ILE A 213 -29.70 6.02 -9.10
#